data_3a728f91baec66f1a0a574235f8ff59a
#
_entry.id   3a728f91baec66f1a0a574235f8ff59a
#
_cell.length_a   1.000
_cell.length_b   1.000
_cell.length_c   1.000
_cell.angle_alpha   90.00
_cell.angle_beta   90.00
_cell.angle_gamma   90.00
#
_symmetry.space_group_name_H-M   'P 1'
#
loop_
_entity.id
_entity.type
_entity.pdbx_description
1 polymer ?
#
loop_
_entity_poly.entity_id
_entity_poly.type
_entity_poly.pdbx_seq_one_letter_code
_entity_poly.pdbx_strand_id
1 'polypeptide(L)'
;MGHFSFQVILEVNSLSKYLFDNLKDLKTFKNDFKTVIVTDIDGTISEIAPTPEKALVTTVMRNMLVKLKEKFSMVVVISGRSALNAREMVGVDGLLYVGNHGMEFLKDGELSRHPDVKKYIPVIKKTGQKLKTGDISSMNGLIFEDKGICYSIHYRLSNPSENPRERILKTLHGYPECKKLNISEGRQLVELKPPVSCDKGTILQNIIEKYGLEKIIYLGDDITDLDAFDKLKRMQNEGKIRGVSILVLSSEIPSYIKEKSTFFVNGVDEVLKFFQWLFN
;
A
#
# COMPACT_ATOMS: atom_id res chain seq x y z
N MET A 1 9.49 -53.02 5.27
CA MET A 1 9.85 -51.90 6.12
C MET A 1 10.45 -50.83 5.23
N GLY A 2 9.63 -49.89 4.79
CA GLY A 2 10.05 -48.82 3.90
C GLY A 2 10.25 -47.55 4.73
N HIS A 3 11.48 -47.06 4.76
CA HIS A 3 11.81 -45.74 5.37
C HIS A 3 11.33 -44.63 4.43
N PHE A 4 10.29 -43.95 4.80
CA PHE A 4 9.95 -42.63 4.25
C PHE A 4 10.86 -41.57 4.90
N SER A 5 11.88 -41.14 4.18
CA SER A 5 12.64 -39.94 4.51
C SER A 5 11.79 -38.74 4.23
N PHE A 6 11.29 -38.08 5.30
CA PHE A 6 10.79 -36.71 5.22
C PHE A 6 12.01 -35.79 5.01
N GLN A 7 12.23 -35.39 3.77
CA GLN A 7 13.10 -34.26 3.47
C GLN A 7 12.37 -32.99 3.89
N VAL A 8 12.70 -32.49 5.08
CA VAL A 8 12.38 -31.12 5.50
C VAL A 8 13.18 -30.21 4.59
N ILE A 9 12.54 -29.65 3.57
CA ILE A 9 13.11 -28.54 2.80
C ILE A 9 13.12 -27.35 3.74
N LEU A 10 14.27 -27.11 4.39
CA LEU A 10 14.56 -25.86 5.03
C LEU A 10 14.53 -24.78 3.93
N GLU A 11 13.44 -23.99 3.88
CA GLU A 11 13.42 -22.75 3.12
C GLU A 11 14.57 -21.88 3.65
N VAL A 12 15.65 -21.81 2.91
CA VAL A 12 16.69 -20.82 3.13
C VAL A 12 16.04 -19.47 2.81
N ASN A 13 15.54 -18.80 3.84
CA ASN A 13 15.14 -17.40 3.73
C ASN A 13 16.38 -16.62 3.32
N SER A 14 16.54 -16.35 2.01
CA SER A 14 17.62 -15.49 1.56
C SER A 14 17.35 -14.10 2.14
N LEU A 15 18.30 -13.59 2.93
CA LEU A 15 18.26 -12.23 3.45
C LEU A 15 17.99 -11.24 2.30
N SER A 16 17.12 -10.28 2.53
CA SER A 16 16.85 -9.21 1.57
C SER A 16 18.14 -8.48 1.21
N LYS A 17 18.35 -8.24 -0.08
CA LYS A 17 19.60 -7.68 -0.62
C LYS A 17 19.45 -6.18 -0.89
N TYR A 18 20.53 -5.42 -0.69
CA TYR A 18 20.55 -4.04 -1.13
C TYR A 18 20.44 -3.99 -2.67
N LEU A 19 19.47 -3.24 -3.16
CA LEU A 19 19.08 -3.24 -4.57
C LEU A 19 20.23 -2.85 -5.51
N PHE A 20 20.95 -1.77 -5.17
CA PHE A 20 21.97 -1.21 -6.07
C PHE A 20 23.21 -2.07 -6.23
N ASP A 21 23.50 -2.96 -5.28
CA ASP A 21 24.56 -3.97 -5.42
C ASP A 21 24.14 -5.16 -6.31
N ASN A 22 22.84 -5.26 -6.62
CA ASN A 22 22.25 -6.42 -7.28
C ASN A 22 21.43 -6.06 -8.55
N LEU A 23 21.62 -4.89 -9.13
CA LEU A 23 20.88 -4.43 -10.32
C LEU A 23 20.96 -5.40 -11.51
N LYS A 24 22.03 -6.20 -11.60
CA LYS A 24 22.18 -7.23 -12.64
C LYS A 24 21.03 -8.27 -12.63
N ASP A 25 20.45 -8.56 -11.45
CA ASP A 25 19.38 -9.53 -11.27
C ASP A 25 18.05 -9.01 -11.85
N LEU A 26 17.95 -7.68 -12.05
CA LEU A 26 16.78 -6.99 -12.58
C LEU A 26 16.86 -6.64 -14.08
N LYS A 27 17.97 -6.99 -14.77
CA LYS A 27 18.14 -6.67 -16.20
C LYS A 27 17.01 -7.23 -17.07
N THR A 28 16.46 -8.41 -16.72
CA THR A 28 15.35 -9.03 -17.46
C THR A 28 14.03 -8.30 -17.29
N PHE A 29 13.84 -7.55 -16.22
CA PHE A 29 12.69 -6.67 -16.00
C PHE A 29 12.87 -5.33 -16.70
N LYS A 30 14.05 -4.74 -16.62
CA LYS A 30 14.39 -3.45 -17.22
C LYS A 30 14.15 -3.43 -18.74
N ASN A 31 14.55 -4.48 -19.44
CA ASN A 31 14.54 -4.56 -20.90
C ASN A 31 13.30 -5.26 -21.48
N ASP A 32 12.28 -5.47 -20.64
CA ASP A 32 11.03 -6.10 -21.07
C ASP A 32 9.85 -5.15 -20.85
N PHE A 33 9.29 -4.66 -21.95
CA PHE A 33 8.12 -3.78 -21.93
C PHE A 33 6.88 -4.43 -21.26
N LYS A 34 6.82 -5.77 -21.17
CA LYS A 34 5.77 -6.50 -20.45
C LYS A 34 5.90 -6.40 -18.93
N THR A 35 6.99 -5.85 -18.42
CA THR A 35 7.15 -5.61 -16.98
C THR A 35 6.09 -4.62 -16.50
N VAL A 36 5.50 -4.93 -15.36
CA VAL A 36 4.55 -4.06 -14.64
C VAL A 36 5.22 -3.52 -13.40
N ILE A 37 5.06 -2.23 -13.15
CA ILE A 37 5.52 -1.58 -11.94
C ILE A 37 4.31 -1.34 -11.05
N VAL A 38 4.37 -1.86 -9.83
CA VAL A 38 3.35 -1.64 -8.79
C VAL A 38 4.03 -0.90 -7.64
N THR A 39 3.47 0.20 -7.20
CA THR A 39 4.04 1.03 -6.15
C THR A 39 2.99 1.49 -5.16
N ASP A 40 3.36 1.57 -3.87
CA ASP A 40 2.64 2.39 -2.89
C ASP A 40 2.99 3.86 -3.07
N ILE A 41 2.36 4.76 -2.33
CA ILE A 41 2.58 6.21 -2.39
C ILE A 41 3.40 6.69 -1.19
N ASP A 42 2.77 6.65 0.00
CA ASP A 42 3.30 7.27 1.22
C ASP A 42 4.46 6.45 1.78
N GLY A 43 5.65 7.03 1.84
CA GLY A 43 6.89 6.33 2.21
C GLY A 43 7.59 5.62 1.05
N THR A 44 6.98 5.58 -0.15
CA THR A 44 7.52 4.86 -1.32
C THR A 44 7.87 5.83 -2.46
N ILE A 45 6.91 6.57 -3.00
CA ILE A 45 7.14 7.59 -4.06
C ILE A 45 6.87 9.03 -3.55
N SER A 46 6.47 9.16 -2.30
CA SER A 46 6.31 10.39 -1.55
C SER A 46 6.89 10.19 -0.17
N GLU A 47 7.58 11.19 0.38
CA GLU A 47 8.00 11.16 1.78
C GLU A 47 6.79 11.13 2.72
N ILE A 48 6.96 10.48 3.88
CA ILE A 48 5.93 10.50 4.92
C ILE A 48 5.82 11.91 5.48
N ALA A 49 4.62 12.48 5.41
CA ALA A 49 4.33 13.80 5.90
C ALA A 49 3.63 13.80 7.26
N PRO A 50 3.71 14.90 8.04
CA PRO A 50 3.01 15.03 9.32
C PRO A 50 1.48 14.92 9.20
N THR A 51 0.91 15.36 8.08
CA THR A 51 -0.51 15.24 7.77
C THR A 51 -0.73 14.75 6.34
N PRO A 52 -1.87 14.08 6.05
CA PRO A 52 -2.16 13.59 4.70
C PRO A 52 -2.10 14.65 3.61
N GLU A 53 -2.54 15.88 3.92
CA GLU A 53 -2.59 16.99 2.96
C GLU A 53 -1.21 17.56 2.63
N LYS A 54 -0.23 17.36 3.52
CA LYS A 54 1.16 17.83 3.30
C LYS A 54 2.01 16.85 2.52
N ALA A 55 1.55 15.62 2.35
CA ALA A 55 2.26 14.64 1.54
C ALA A 55 2.17 15.04 0.06
N LEU A 56 3.28 14.93 -0.65
CA LEU A 56 3.32 15.27 -2.07
C LEU A 56 4.28 14.36 -2.84
N VAL A 57 3.92 14.06 -4.06
CA VAL A 57 4.82 13.44 -5.04
C VAL A 57 5.56 14.56 -5.76
N THR A 58 6.90 14.53 -5.72
CA THR A 58 7.72 15.59 -6.32
C THR A 58 7.55 15.63 -7.85
N THR A 59 7.78 16.79 -8.45
CA THR A 59 7.72 16.93 -9.93
C THR A 59 8.69 15.98 -10.62
N VAL A 60 9.86 15.71 -10.04
CA VAL A 60 10.87 14.79 -10.61
C VAL A 60 10.35 13.36 -10.59
N MET A 61 9.76 12.90 -9.48
CA MET A 61 9.14 11.58 -9.36
C MET A 61 7.96 11.44 -10.33
N ARG A 62 7.10 12.45 -10.41
CA ARG A 62 5.96 12.48 -11.33
C ARG A 62 6.40 12.33 -12.79
N ASN A 63 7.39 13.11 -13.23
CA ASN A 63 7.95 13.01 -14.56
C ASN A 63 8.56 11.63 -14.83
N MET A 64 9.14 11.00 -13.82
CA MET A 64 9.66 9.65 -13.94
C MET A 64 8.55 8.62 -14.11
N LEU A 65 7.44 8.73 -13.36
CA LEU A 65 6.28 7.85 -13.52
C LEU A 65 5.65 7.96 -14.92
N VAL A 66 5.62 9.17 -15.50
CA VAL A 66 5.20 9.37 -16.91
C VAL A 66 6.10 8.57 -17.87
N LYS A 67 7.43 8.66 -17.72
CA LYS A 67 8.38 7.91 -18.55
C LYS A 67 8.23 6.39 -18.36
N LEU A 68 8.04 5.92 -17.13
CA LEU A 68 7.82 4.50 -16.86
C LEU A 68 6.54 3.99 -17.50
N LYS A 69 5.46 4.77 -17.45
CA LYS A 69 4.20 4.44 -18.14
C LYS A 69 4.36 4.30 -19.65
N GLU A 70 5.23 5.08 -20.26
CA GLU A 70 5.52 5.00 -21.71
C GLU A 70 6.37 3.79 -22.07
N LYS A 71 7.25 3.36 -21.16
CA LYS A 71 8.19 2.26 -21.41
C LYS A 71 7.60 0.88 -21.08
N PHE A 72 6.82 0.76 -20.03
CA PHE A 72 6.34 -0.50 -19.47
C PHE A 72 4.84 -0.70 -19.74
N SER A 73 4.37 -1.95 -19.71
CA SER A 73 2.98 -2.27 -20.05
C SER A 73 1.96 -1.61 -19.13
N MET A 74 2.32 -1.43 -17.85
CA MET A 74 1.45 -0.83 -16.85
C MET A 74 2.24 -0.29 -15.68
N VAL A 75 1.78 0.83 -15.12
CA VAL A 75 2.15 1.31 -13.80
C VAL A 75 0.89 1.33 -12.94
N VAL A 76 0.95 0.68 -11.80
CA VAL A 76 -0.14 0.56 -10.83
C VAL A 76 0.26 1.23 -9.54
N VAL A 77 -0.64 2.03 -8.99
CA VAL A 77 -0.49 2.67 -7.67
C VAL A 77 -1.50 2.02 -6.73
N ILE A 78 -1.04 1.42 -5.62
CA ILE A 78 -1.90 0.81 -4.59
C ILE A 78 -1.70 1.55 -3.27
N SER A 79 -2.75 2.16 -2.73
CA SER A 79 -2.64 3.00 -1.54
C SER A 79 -3.83 2.86 -0.59
N GLY A 80 -3.62 3.21 0.68
CA GLY A 80 -4.69 3.43 1.67
C GLY A 80 -5.47 4.72 1.46
N ARG A 81 -5.01 5.62 0.58
CA ARG A 81 -5.75 6.82 0.15
C ARG A 81 -6.94 6.42 -0.71
N SER A 82 -7.97 7.28 -0.84
CA SER A 82 -8.98 7.07 -1.88
C SER A 82 -8.33 7.11 -3.27
N ALA A 83 -8.88 6.37 -4.23
CA ALA A 83 -8.30 6.31 -5.59
C ALA A 83 -8.25 7.69 -6.27
N LEU A 84 -9.25 8.56 -6.00
CA LEU A 84 -9.26 9.93 -6.51
C LEU A 84 -8.16 10.79 -5.87
N ASN A 85 -7.99 10.71 -4.55
CA ASN A 85 -6.93 11.45 -3.86
C ASN A 85 -5.54 10.94 -4.28
N ALA A 86 -5.36 9.63 -4.44
CA ALA A 86 -4.13 9.05 -4.96
C ALA A 86 -3.79 9.60 -6.36
N ARG A 87 -4.77 9.65 -7.29
CA ARG A 87 -4.57 10.26 -8.62
C ARG A 87 -4.23 11.74 -8.55
N GLU A 88 -4.94 12.52 -7.73
CA GLU A 88 -4.67 13.95 -7.55
C GLU A 88 -3.26 14.19 -7.04
N MET A 89 -2.84 13.44 -6.02
CA MET A 89 -1.52 13.56 -5.41
C MET A 89 -0.38 13.13 -6.36
N VAL A 90 -0.53 12.03 -7.08
CA VAL A 90 0.47 11.53 -8.04
C VAL A 90 0.47 12.40 -9.30
N GLY A 91 -0.70 12.84 -9.77
CA GLY A 91 -0.84 13.79 -10.88
C GLY A 91 -0.39 13.22 -12.23
N VAL A 92 -0.55 11.90 -12.47
CA VAL A 92 -0.22 11.23 -13.73
C VAL A 92 -1.45 10.49 -14.24
N ASP A 93 -1.94 10.85 -15.42
CA ASP A 93 -3.05 10.15 -16.06
C ASP A 93 -2.62 8.84 -16.72
N GLY A 94 -3.57 7.91 -16.87
CA GLY A 94 -3.34 6.61 -17.52
C GLY A 94 -2.63 5.57 -16.66
N LEU A 95 -2.44 5.84 -15.37
CA LEU A 95 -2.07 4.81 -14.39
C LEU A 95 -3.33 4.11 -13.88
N LEU A 96 -3.18 2.88 -13.38
CA LEU A 96 -4.21 2.24 -12.57
C LEU A 96 -4.02 2.65 -11.11
N TYR A 97 -4.99 3.36 -10.55
CA TYR A 97 -5.00 3.73 -9.13
C TYR A 97 -5.93 2.80 -8.36
N VAL A 98 -5.42 2.18 -7.34
CA VAL A 98 -6.15 1.32 -6.42
C VAL A 98 -6.14 1.97 -5.05
N GLY A 99 -7.31 2.41 -4.61
CA GLY A 99 -7.47 3.17 -3.38
C GLY A 99 -8.21 2.41 -2.29
N ASN A 100 -8.21 3.02 -1.10
CA ASN A 100 -8.89 2.48 0.08
C ASN A 100 -8.57 1.00 0.31
N HIS A 101 -7.28 0.64 0.25
CA HIS A 101 -6.79 -0.74 0.43
C HIS A 101 -7.42 -1.74 -0.55
N GLY A 102 -7.74 -1.31 -1.79
CA GLY A 102 -8.27 -2.16 -2.84
C GLY A 102 -9.78 -2.16 -3.01
N MET A 103 -10.48 -1.35 -2.25
CA MET A 103 -11.93 -1.23 -2.39
C MET A 103 -12.35 -0.25 -3.48
N GLU A 104 -11.42 0.52 -4.07
CA GLU A 104 -11.64 1.43 -5.19
C GLU A 104 -10.60 1.22 -6.29
N PHE A 105 -11.03 1.30 -7.54
CA PHE A 105 -10.19 1.25 -8.72
C PHE A 105 -10.53 2.43 -9.62
N LEU A 106 -9.52 3.21 -10.00
CA LEU A 106 -9.66 4.32 -10.94
C LEU A 106 -8.72 4.08 -12.12
N LYS A 107 -9.29 3.93 -13.30
CA LYS A 107 -8.56 3.78 -14.56
C LYS A 107 -9.23 4.60 -15.65
N ASP A 108 -8.46 5.34 -16.43
CA ASP A 108 -8.93 6.15 -17.56
C ASP A 108 -10.12 7.08 -17.21
N GLY A 109 -10.14 7.59 -15.97
CA GLY A 109 -11.19 8.45 -15.44
C GLY A 109 -12.41 7.73 -14.88
N GLU A 110 -12.51 6.42 -15.04
CA GLU A 110 -13.61 5.61 -14.52
C GLU A 110 -13.31 5.09 -13.12
N LEU A 111 -14.14 5.49 -12.15
CA LEU A 111 -14.07 5.02 -10.77
C LEU A 111 -15.02 3.83 -10.57
N SER A 112 -14.47 2.69 -10.24
CA SER A 112 -15.22 1.51 -9.82
C SER A 112 -14.94 1.16 -8.36
N ARG A 113 -15.90 0.54 -7.69
CA ARG A 113 -15.82 0.15 -6.28
C ARG A 113 -16.18 -1.30 -6.11
N HIS A 114 -15.60 -1.92 -5.09
CA HIS A 114 -16.03 -3.26 -4.68
C HIS A 114 -17.53 -3.25 -4.39
N PRO A 115 -18.33 -4.19 -4.93
CA PRO A 115 -19.79 -4.15 -4.85
C PRO A 115 -20.32 -4.10 -3.42
N ASP A 116 -19.65 -4.78 -2.50
CA ASP A 116 -20.09 -4.88 -1.10
C ASP A 116 -19.87 -3.61 -0.26
N VAL A 117 -19.09 -2.64 -0.72
CA VAL A 117 -18.79 -1.44 0.10
C VAL A 117 -19.98 -0.48 0.17
N LYS A 118 -20.81 -0.43 -0.87
CA LYS A 118 -21.89 0.56 -1.01
C LYS A 118 -22.82 0.59 0.20
N LYS A 119 -23.16 -0.56 0.76
CA LYS A 119 -24.08 -0.69 1.94
C LYS A 119 -23.51 -0.13 3.23
N TYR A 120 -22.18 0.07 3.33
CA TYR A 120 -21.52 0.56 4.54
C TYR A 120 -21.24 2.06 4.50
N ILE A 121 -21.26 2.72 3.33
CA ILE A 121 -21.00 4.16 3.19
C ILE A 121 -21.85 5.01 4.13
N PRO A 122 -23.19 4.81 4.25
CA PRO A 122 -24.00 5.64 5.13
C PRO A 122 -23.62 5.52 6.61
N VAL A 123 -23.30 4.31 7.07
CA VAL A 123 -22.91 4.10 8.47
C VAL A 123 -21.53 4.70 8.75
N ILE A 124 -20.56 4.59 7.84
CA ILE A 124 -19.23 5.18 7.99
C ILE A 124 -19.34 6.70 8.06
N LYS A 125 -20.07 7.34 7.15
CA LYS A 125 -20.30 8.79 7.16
C LYS A 125 -20.96 9.28 8.46
N LYS A 126 -22.02 8.58 8.90
CA LYS A 126 -22.69 8.90 10.16
C LYS A 126 -21.75 8.78 11.35
N THR A 127 -20.94 7.72 11.40
CA THR A 127 -19.94 7.54 12.47
C THR A 127 -18.88 8.63 12.42
N GLY A 128 -18.37 8.98 11.25
CA GLY A 128 -17.41 10.06 11.08
C GLY A 128 -17.95 11.42 11.56
N GLN A 129 -19.22 11.72 11.28
CA GLN A 129 -19.85 12.93 11.80
C GLN A 129 -19.95 12.92 13.34
N LYS A 130 -20.33 11.80 13.94
CA LYS A 130 -20.36 11.67 15.41
C LYS A 130 -18.98 11.85 16.04
N LEU A 131 -17.93 11.34 15.40
CA LEU A 131 -16.56 11.49 15.89
C LEU A 131 -16.11 12.95 15.90
N LYS A 132 -16.48 13.73 14.87
CA LYS A 132 -16.16 15.16 14.79
C LYS A 132 -16.86 16.03 15.84
N THR A 133 -17.94 15.55 16.43
CA THR A 133 -18.75 16.29 17.41
C THR A 133 -18.82 15.62 18.79
N GLY A 134 -18.23 14.44 18.94
CA GLY A 134 -18.24 13.65 20.17
C GLY A 134 -17.03 13.90 21.08
N ASP A 135 -16.88 13.06 22.11
CA ASP A 135 -15.92 13.25 23.20
C ASP A 135 -14.45 13.40 22.77
N ILE A 136 -14.06 12.75 21.67
CA ILE A 136 -12.68 12.85 21.17
C ILE A 136 -12.44 14.06 20.29
N SER A 137 -13.48 14.77 19.86
CA SER A 137 -13.33 15.94 18.97
C SER A 137 -12.54 17.10 19.59
N SER A 138 -12.52 17.17 20.93
CA SER A 138 -11.76 18.18 21.69
C SER A 138 -10.29 17.84 21.90
N MET A 139 -9.84 16.63 21.49
CA MET A 139 -8.43 16.27 21.61
C MET A 139 -7.59 17.02 20.59
N ASN A 140 -6.56 17.71 21.08
CA ASN A 140 -5.64 18.45 20.21
C ASN A 140 -4.83 17.48 19.32
N GLY A 141 -4.63 17.86 18.05
CA GLY A 141 -3.79 17.13 17.11
C GLY A 141 -4.47 15.94 16.43
N LEU A 142 -5.77 15.68 16.69
CA LEU A 142 -6.52 14.71 15.87
C LEU A 142 -6.91 15.33 14.53
N ILE A 143 -6.73 14.54 13.47
CA ILE A 143 -7.19 14.87 12.12
C ILE A 143 -8.19 13.81 11.68
N PHE A 144 -9.38 14.24 11.27
CA PHE A 144 -10.47 13.39 10.83
C PHE A 144 -10.57 13.44 9.31
N GLU A 145 -10.28 12.32 8.63
CA GLU A 145 -10.27 12.21 7.17
C GLU A 145 -11.41 11.31 6.67
N ASP A 146 -12.33 11.90 5.89
CA ASP A 146 -13.37 11.17 5.17
C ASP A 146 -12.84 10.76 3.78
N LYS A 147 -12.58 9.46 3.60
CA LYS A 147 -12.11 8.87 2.33
C LYS A 147 -13.27 8.34 1.47
N GLY A 148 -14.51 8.70 1.80
CA GLY A 148 -15.73 8.29 1.10
C GLY A 148 -16.25 6.91 1.51
N ILE A 149 -15.42 5.87 1.42
CA ILE A 149 -15.76 4.49 1.82
C ILE A 149 -15.02 4.00 3.06
N CYS A 150 -14.00 4.74 3.50
CA CYS A 150 -13.28 4.57 4.75
C CYS A 150 -13.27 5.89 5.52
N TYR A 151 -12.95 5.84 6.80
CA TYR A 151 -12.81 7.03 7.62
C TYR A 151 -11.62 6.87 8.56
N SER A 152 -10.62 7.75 8.44
CA SER A 152 -9.40 7.71 9.23
C SER A 152 -9.40 8.77 10.33
N ILE A 153 -8.83 8.43 11.47
CA ILE A 153 -8.56 9.33 12.59
C ILE A 153 -7.05 9.27 12.82
N HIS A 154 -6.35 10.32 12.37
CA HIS A 154 -4.92 10.45 12.55
C HIS A 154 -4.63 11.10 13.90
N TYR A 155 -3.65 10.55 14.64
CA TYR A 155 -3.24 11.04 15.95
C TYR A 155 -1.74 11.37 16.03
N ARG A 156 -1.06 11.47 14.88
CA ARG A 156 0.39 11.77 14.81
C ARG A 156 0.76 13.09 15.49
N LEU A 157 -0.12 14.09 15.44
CA LEU A 157 0.10 15.39 16.04
C LEU A 157 -0.46 15.53 17.45
N SER A 158 -1.07 14.47 18.00
CA SER A 158 -1.62 14.48 19.35
C SER A 158 -0.53 14.26 20.39
N ASN A 159 -0.77 14.77 21.60
CA ASN A 159 0.11 14.56 22.73
C ASN A 159 0.06 13.06 23.15
N PRO A 160 1.18 12.32 23.12
CA PRO A 160 1.21 10.90 23.51
C PRO A 160 0.73 10.64 24.94
N SER A 161 0.92 11.61 25.88
CA SER A 161 0.49 11.48 27.27
C SER A 161 -1.03 11.42 27.43
N GLU A 162 -1.79 11.84 26.42
CA GLU A 162 -3.25 11.75 26.41
C GLU A 162 -3.79 10.39 25.95
N ASN A 163 -2.89 9.44 25.60
CA ASN A 163 -3.24 8.12 25.10
C ASN A 163 -4.24 8.17 23.92
N PRO A 164 -3.97 8.95 22.86
CA PRO A 164 -4.95 9.22 21.81
C PRO A 164 -5.43 7.92 21.13
N ARG A 165 -4.55 6.96 20.88
CA ARG A 165 -4.89 5.67 20.29
C ARG A 165 -5.96 4.94 21.12
N GLU A 166 -5.74 4.77 22.42
CA GLU A 166 -6.67 4.06 23.29
C GLU A 166 -8.02 4.78 23.42
N ARG A 167 -8.00 6.10 23.50
CA ARG A 167 -9.23 6.90 23.57
C ARG A 167 -10.06 6.78 22.29
N ILE A 168 -9.41 6.82 21.11
CA ILE A 168 -10.09 6.62 19.83
C ILE A 168 -10.72 5.22 19.78
N LEU A 169 -9.95 4.16 20.07
CA LEU A 169 -10.44 2.79 20.06
C LEU A 169 -11.60 2.59 21.03
N LYS A 170 -11.49 3.11 22.26
CA LYS A 170 -12.55 3.04 23.27
C LYS A 170 -13.84 3.71 22.78
N THR A 171 -13.72 4.89 22.17
CA THR A 171 -14.87 5.63 21.60
C THR A 171 -15.54 4.83 20.49
N LEU A 172 -14.76 4.29 19.55
CA LEU A 172 -15.28 3.49 18.44
C LEU A 172 -15.96 2.22 18.92
N HIS A 173 -15.37 1.49 19.88
CA HIS A 173 -15.98 0.30 20.46
C HIS A 173 -17.28 0.61 21.23
N GLY A 174 -17.41 1.84 21.74
CA GLY A 174 -18.64 2.32 22.37
C GLY A 174 -19.79 2.63 21.40
N TYR A 175 -19.51 2.74 20.11
CA TYR A 175 -20.54 3.04 19.11
C TYR A 175 -21.15 1.75 18.54
N PRO A 176 -22.48 1.49 18.74
CA PRO A 176 -23.13 0.27 18.25
C PRO A 176 -22.98 0.02 16.75
N GLU A 177 -22.97 1.11 15.95
CA GLU A 177 -22.78 1.06 14.50
C GLU A 177 -21.43 0.53 14.08
N CYS A 178 -20.37 0.73 14.87
CA CYS A 178 -19.03 0.24 14.60
C CYS A 178 -18.91 -1.29 14.66
N LYS A 179 -19.84 -1.99 15.34
CA LYS A 179 -19.90 -3.46 15.34
C LYS A 179 -20.06 -4.08 13.95
N LYS A 180 -20.54 -3.29 12.98
CA LYS A 180 -20.73 -3.70 11.59
C LYS A 180 -19.56 -3.31 10.68
N LEU A 181 -18.50 -2.73 11.24
CA LEU A 181 -17.35 -2.21 10.51
C LEU A 181 -16.07 -2.86 11.02
N ASN A 182 -15.06 -2.89 10.17
CA ASN A 182 -13.71 -3.22 10.60
C ASN A 182 -13.03 -1.96 11.14
N ILE A 183 -12.46 -2.07 12.33
CA ILE A 183 -11.56 -1.09 12.91
C ILE A 183 -10.15 -1.62 12.71
N SER A 184 -9.33 -0.88 12.00
CA SER A 184 -7.93 -1.23 11.76
C SER A 184 -7.01 -0.11 12.20
N GLU A 185 -5.76 -0.44 12.43
CA GLU A 185 -4.73 0.49 12.83
C GLU A 185 -3.65 0.57 11.76
N GLY A 186 -3.12 1.76 11.56
CA GLY A 186 -1.98 2.04 10.68
C GLY A 186 -0.96 2.93 11.38
N ARG A 187 -0.09 3.57 10.61
CA ARG A 187 0.94 4.46 11.16
C ARG A 187 0.32 5.70 11.78
N GLN A 188 0.20 5.73 13.10
CA GLN A 188 -0.36 6.86 13.86
C GLN A 188 -1.80 7.21 13.42
N LEU A 189 -2.60 6.20 13.03
CA LEU A 189 -4.01 6.36 12.68
C LEU A 189 -4.83 5.14 13.09
N VAL A 190 -6.12 5.37 13.31
CA VAL A 190 -7.16 4.34 13.42
C VAL A 190 -8.14 4.57 12.27
N GLU A 191 -8.54 3.50 11.60
CA GLU A 191 -9.39 3.58 10.42
C GLU A 191 -10.63 2.69 10.55
N LEU A 192 -11.79 3.26 10.18
CA LEU A 192 -13.05 2.56 10.00
C LEU A 192 -13.17 2.13 8.54
N LYS A 193 -13.39 0.83 8.32
CA LYS A 193 -13.51 0.23 6.98
C LYS A 193 -14.75 -0.64 6.87
N PRO A 194 -15.32 -0.79 5.67
CA PRO A 194 -16.24 -1.89 5.39
C PRO A 194 -15.61 -3.23 5.75
N PRO A 195 -16.38 -4.22 6.26
CA PRO A 195 -15.87 -5.56 6.54
C PRO A 195 -15.74 -6.39 5.26
N VAL A 196 -14.98 -5.85 4.31
CA VAL A 196 -14.62 -6.51 3.06
C VAL A 196 -13.21 -7.02 3.19
N SER A 197 -13.00 -8.29 2.89
CA SER A 197 -11.67 -8.90 2.91
C SER A 197 -10.88 -8.43 1.70
N CYS A 198 -10.17 -7.33 1.86
CA CYS A 198 -9.23 -6.80 0.86
C CYS A 198 -7.92 -6.49 1.55
N ASP A 199 -6.85 -7.07 1.07
CA ASP A 199 -5.46 -6.75 1.38
C ASP A 199 -4.66 -6.53 0.09
N LYS A 200 -3.48 -5.91 0.19
CA LYS A 200 -2.66 -5.60 -0.99
C LYS A 200 -2.24 -6.86 -1.78
N GLY A 201 -2.13 -8.01 -1.12
CA GLY A 201 -1.80 -9.28 -1.78
C GLY A 201 -2.95 -9.84 -2.62
N THR A 202 -4.16 -9.87 -2.07
CA THR A 202 -5.38 -10.28 -2.80
C THR A 202 -5.64 -9.38 -3.99
N ILE A 203 -5.45 -8.07 -3.82
CA ILE A 203 -5.62 -7.09 -4.89
C ILE A 203 -4.58 -7.27 -5.97
N LEU A 204 -3.32 -7.45 -5.61
CA LEU A 204 -2.26 -7.70 -6.56
C LEU A 204 -2.55 -8.95 -7.39
N GLN A 205 -2.99 -10.04 -6.74
CA GLN A 205 -3.40 -11.27 -7.46
C GLN A 205 -4.53 -10.98 -8.45
N ASN A 206 -5.59 -10.28 -8.03
CA ASN A 206 -6.71 -9.95 -8.90
C ASN A 206 -6.28 -9.10 -10.12
N ILE A 207 -5.35 -8.16 -9.93
CA ILE A 207 -4.79 -7.35 -11.02
C ILE A 207 -3.98 -8.25 -11.97
N ILE A 208 -3.10 -9.11 -11.44
CA ILE A 208 -2.29 -10.04 -12.22
C ILE A 208 -3.20 -10.94 -13.09
N GLU A 209 -4.21 -11.54 -12.49
CA GLU A 209 -5.15 -12.43 -13.18
C GLU A 209 -6.02 -11.68 -14.20
N LYS A 210 -6.55 -10.51 -13.84
CA LYS A 210 -7.40 -9.70 -14.71
C LYS A 210 -6.70 -9.23 -15.98
N TYR A 211 -5.42 -8.86 -15.85
CA TYR A 211 -4.65 -8.28 -16.96
C TYR A 211 -3.63 -9.26 -17.57
N GLY A 212 -3.57 -10.51 -17.10
CA GLY A 212 -2.64 -11.53 -17.60
C GLY A 212 -1.18 -11.13 -17.43
N LEU A 213 -0.81 -10.60 -16.26
CA LEU A 213 0.53 -10.05 -16.02
C LEU A 213 1.54 -11.15 -15.70
N GLU A 214 2.72 -11.09 -16.30
CA GLU A 214 3.75 -12.12 -16.15
C GLU A 214 4.99 -11.66 -15.38
N LYS A 215 5.31 -10.34 -15.43
CA LYS A 215 6.51 -9.77 -14.79
C LYS A 215 6.14 -8.56 -13.95
N ILE A 216 6.42 -8.62 -12.66
CA ILE A 216 6.00 -7.62 -11.70
C ILE A 216 7.17 -7.14 -10.84
N ILE A 217 7.34 -5.82 -10.73
CA ILE A 217 8.16 -5.16 -9.72
C ILE A 217 7.20 -4.47 -8.76
N TYR A 218 7.21 -4.86 -7.49
CA TYR A 218 6.39 -4.23 -6.45
C TYR A 218 7.27 -3.46 -5.47
N LEU A 219 6.96 -2.17 -5.24
CA LEU A 219 7.62 -1.32 -4.27
C LEU A 219 6.62 -0.91 -3.17
N GLY A 220 7.04 -1.01 -1.92
CA GLY A 220 6.22 -0.59 -0.77
C GLY A 220 7.08 -0.42 0.47
N ASP A 221 6.53 0.21 1.50
CA ASP A 221 7.27 0.60 2.70
C ASP A 221 6.57 0.22 4.01
N ASP A 222 5.38 -0.40 3.95
CA ASP A 222 4.57 -0.66 5.14
C ASP A 222 4.28 -2.15 5.37
N ILE A 223 3.79 -2.47 6.56
CA ILE A 223 3.33 -3.82 6.94
C ILE A 223 2.26 -4.33 5.96
N THR A 224 1.39 -3.45 5.47
CA THR A 224 0.36 -3.82 4.49
C THR A 224 0.93 -4.24 3.13
N ASP A 225 2.17 -3.86 2.80
CA ASP A 225 2.85 -4.31 1.57
C ASP A 225 3.38 -5.74 1.69
N LEU A 226 3.56 -6.24 2.92
CA LEU A 226 3.99 -7.63 3.13
C LEU A 226 3.00 -8.64 2.55
N ASP A 227 1.70 -8.35 2.58
CA ASP A 227 0.69 -9.19 1.96
C ASP A 227 0.94 -9.34 0.45
N ALA A 228 1.32 -8.22 -0.20
CA ALA A 228 1.68 -8.23 -1.62
C ALA A 228 3.02 -8.95 -1.87
N PHE A 229 4.02 -8.76 -1.01
CA PHE A 229 5.31 -9.45 -1.12
C PHE A 229 5.16 -10.97 -0.98
N ASP A 230 4.42 -11.41 0.03
CA ASP A 230 4.12 -12.83 0.25
C ASP A 230 3.31 -13.42 -0.92
N LYS A 231 2.36 -12.68 -1.46
CA LYS A 231 1.58 -13.10 -2.62
C LYS A 231 2.45 -13.24 -3.87
N LEU A 232 3.31 -12.25 -4.15
CA LEU A 232 4.28 -12.31 -5.25
C LEU A 232 5.18 -13.55 -5.14
N LYS A 233 5.74 -13.78 -3.96
CA LYS A 233 6.61 -14.95 -3.70
C LYS A 233 5.87 -16.26 -3.93
N ARG A 234 4.62 -16.40 -3.47
CA ARG A 234 3.80 -17.60 -3.70
C ARG A 234 3.53 -17.84 -5.19
N MET A 235 3.05 -16.80 -5.91
CA MET A 235 2.74 -16.92 -7.34
C MET A 235 4.00 -17.21 -8.17
N GLN A 236 5.16 -16.71 -7.77
CA GLN A 236 6.45 -17.04 -8.39
C GLN A 236 6.85 -18.49 -8.13
N ASN A 237 6.71 -18.99 -6.90
CA ASN A 237 7.00 -20.39 -6.56
C ASN A 237 6.07 -21.36 -7.30
N GLU A 238 4.83 -20.93 -7.60
CA GLU A 238 3.87 -21.67 -8.43
C GLU A 238 4.18 -21.58 -9.94
N GLY A 239 5.22 -20.85 -10.33
CA GLY A 239 5.60 -20.66 -11.74
C GLY A 239 4.64 -19.81 -12.57
N LYS A 240 3.71 -19.09 -11.92
CA LYS A 240 2.69 -18.26 -12.59
C LYS A 240 3.23 -16.93 -13.10
N ILE A 241 4.19 -16.35 -12.38
CA ILE A 241 4.78 -15.04 -12.69
C ILE A 241 6.28 -15.03 -12.39
N ARG A 242 6.95 -13.97 -12.85
CA ARG A 242 8.26 -13.55 -12.35
C ARG A 242 8.08 -12.25 -11.60
N GLY A 243 8.37 -12.24 -10.30
CA GLY A 243 8.12 -11.09 -9.44
C GLY A 243 9.31 -10.74 -8.57
N VAL A 244 9.50 -9.46 -8.30
CA VAL A 244 10.43 -8.96 -7.29
C VAL A 244 9.73 -7.95 -6.40
N SER A 245 9.96 -8.07 -5.10
CA SER A 245 9.49 -7.12 -4.08
C SER A 245 10.66 -6.26 -3.61
N ILE A 246 10.43 -4.96 -3.48
CA ILE A 246 11.42 -3.98 -3.06
C ILE A 246 10.82 -3.23 -1.87
N LEU A 247 11.42 -3.41 -0.70
CA LEU A 247 11.06 -2.67 0.51
C LEU A 247 11.78 -1.33 0.54
N VAL A 248 11.03 -0.26 0.73
CA VAL A 248 11.58 1.08 0.96
C VAL A 248 11.77 1.28 2.46
N LEU A 249 13.01 1.34 2.91
CA LEU A 249 13.34 1.50 4.33
C LEU A 249 13.14 2.95 4.78
N SER A 250 12.56 3.12 5.94
CA SER A 250 12.49 4.37 6.68
C SER A 250 12.78 4.12 8.16
N SER A 251 12.95 5.18 8.95
CA SER A 251 13.16 5.08 10.40
C SER A 251 11.96 4.53 11.17
N GLU A 252 10.78 4.52 10.55
CA GLU A 252 9.53 4.05 11.19
C GLU A 252 9.28 2.55 10.97
N ILE A 253 10.12 1.85 10.19
CA ILE A 253 9.92 0.44 9.84
C ILE A 253 10.63 -0.47 10.85
N PRO A 254 9.96 -1.48 11.42
CA PRO A 254 10.61 -2.51 12.20
C PRO A 254 11.62 -3.32 11.38
N SER A 255 12.78 -3.61 11.93
CA SER A 255 13.88 -4.29 11.22
C SER A 255 13.52 -5.68 10.67
N TYR A 256 12.60 -6.40 11.32
CA TYR A 256 12.19 -7.74 10.88
C TYR A 256 11.43 -7.75 9.54
N ILE A 257 10.85 -6.62 9.14
CA ILE A 257 10.12 -6.51 7.86
C ILE A 257 11.08 -6.62 6.66
N LYS A 258 12.33 -6.20 6.84
CA LYS A 258 13.34 -6.22 5.78
C LYS A 258 13.51 -7.61 5.16
N GLU A 259 13.49 -8.66 5.96
CA GLU A 259 13.69 -10.05 5.51
C GLU A 259 12.53 -10.60 4.67
N LYS A 260 11.42 -9.86 4.58
CA LYS A 260 10.22 -10.26 3.82
C LYS A 260 10.25 -9.85 2.36
N SER A 261 11.19 -9.01 1.95
CA SER A 261 11.33 -8.53 0.56
C SER A 261 12.50 -9.19 -0.16
N THR A 262 12.48 -9.18 -1.49
CA THR A 262 13.61 -9.63 -2.33
C THR A 262 14.77 -8.65 -2.24
N PHE A 263 14.46 -7.37 -2.35
CA PHE A 263 15.42 -6.26 -2.28
C PHE A 263 14.93 -5.18 -1.33
N PHE A 264 15.86 -4.30 -0.92
CA PHE A 264 15.51 -3.08 -0.23
C PHE A 264 16.29 -1.88 -0.78
N VAL A 265 15.72 -0.70 -0.57
CA VAL A 265 16.32 0.62 -0.84
C VAL A 265 16.16 1.52 0.39
N ASN A 266 16.95 2.58 0.49
CA ASN A 266 16.91 3.52 1.60
C ASN A 266 16.16 4.80 1.18
N GLY A 267 14.85 4.85 1.49
CA GLY A 267 14.01 6.02 1.26
C GLY A 267 13.62 6.28 -0.20
N VAL A 268 12.85 7.32 -0.36
CA VAL A 268 12.20 7.71 -1.63
C VAL A 268 13.20 8.12 -2.69
N ASP A 269 14.31 8.74 -2.31
CA ASP A 269 15.36 9.14 -3.26
C ASP A 269 15.99 7.96 -4.00
N GLU A 270 16.16 6.83 -3.31
CA GLU A 270 16.67 5.62 -3.94
C GLU A 270 15.63 4.94 -4.84
N VAL A 271 14.34 5.07 -4.52
CA VAL A 271 13.26 4.66 -5.44
C VAL A 271 13.35 5.46 -6.75
N LEU A 272 13.54 6.77 -6.67
CA LEU A 272 13.71 7.61 -7.85
C LEU A 272 14.93 7.20 -8.68
N LYS A 273 16.09 6.95 -8.03
CA LYS A 273 17.30 6.44 -8.71
C LYS A 273 17.06 5.10 -9.39
N PHE A 274 16.32 4.21 -8.75
CA PHE A 274 15.97 2.92 -9.32
C PHE A 274 15.06 3.08 -10.56
N PHE A 275 14.06 3.94 -10.50
CA PHE A 275 13.20 4.24 -11.64
C PHE A 275 13.99 4.86 -12.81
N GLN A 276 14.94 5.75 -12.52
CA GLN A 276 15.88 6.29 -13.53
C GLN A 276 16.70 5.18 -14.18
N TRP A 277 17.22 4.24 -13.37
CA TRP A 277 17.94 3.09 -13.89
C TRP A 277 17.06 2.17 -14.73
N LEU A 278 15.82 1.92 -14.33
CA LEU A 278 14.85 1.13 -15.10
C LEU A 278 14.55 1.77 -16.46
N PHE A 279 14.47 3.09 -16.52
CA PHE A 279 14.15 3.81 -17.74
C PHE A 279 15.33 3.84 -18.71
N ASN A 280 16.54 4.16 -18.26
CA ASN A 280 17.75 4.26 -19.09
C ASN A 280 18.25 2.92 -19.60
#